data_2afbf676eee45bf521e0d42735dcd8fb
#
_entry.id   2afbf676eee45bf521e0d42735dcd8fb
#
_cell.length_a   1.000
_cell.length_b   1.000
_cell.length_c   1.000
_cell.angle_alpha   90.00
_cell.angle_beta   90.00
_cell.angle_gamma   90.00
#
_symmetry.space_group_name_H-M   'P 1'
#
loop_
_entity.id
_entity.type
_entity.pdbx_description
1 polymer ?
#
loop_
_entity_poly.entity_id
_entity_poly.type
_entity_poly.pdbx_seq_one_letter_code
_entity_poly.pdbx_strand_id
1 'polypeptide(L)'
;AGLKKIPAVVAKISNTQSLEIAILENVQREDLNPLEVSKGYQRLREEFGYTQEQVAKSVGKPRSSIANSLRLLALPPKVQKELEKGTISEGHGKVLLGVEHNKVDQLLESITREGLSVRALEKLLEEQPSSTKNKKEKSRDELNLESALSSKLGSKVSIEDTKGKGKMVIKYYSYDELDGIIEKISS
;
A
#
# COMPACT_ATOMS: atom_id res chain seq x y z
N ALA A 1 42.85 8.34 4.52
CA ALA A 1 43.53 7.17 3.96
C ALA A 1 44.73 7.64 3.14
N GLY A 2 45.97 7.30 3.47
CA GLY A 2 47.23 7.76 2.83
C GLY A 2 47.54 7.12 1.47
N LEU A 3 46.55 6.70 0.72
CA LEU A 3 46.73 6.06 -0.58
C LEU A 3 47.11 7.09 -1.66
N LYS A 4 48.26 6.87 -2.32
CA LYS A 4 48.73 7.71 -3.43
C LYS A 4 48.09 7.34 -4.78
N LYS A 5 47.46 6.17 -4.91
CA LYS A 5 46.79 5.66 -6.11
C LYS A 5 45.58 4.82 -5.71
N ILE A 6 44.49 4.96 -6.43
CA ILE A 6 43.33 4.15 -6.31
C ILE A 6 43.01 3.47 -7.66
N PRO A 7 42.54 2.23 -7.68
CA PRO A 7 42.02 1.63 -8.92
C PRO A 7 40.79 2.42 -9.39
N ALA A 8 40.74 2.78 -10.68
CA ALA A 8 39.61 3.50 -11.28
C ALA A 8 39.31 2.92 -12.66
N VAL A 9 38.05 2.83 -12.98
CA VAL A 9 37.52 2.50 -14.32
C VAL A 9 37.13 3.78 -14.99
N VAL A 10 37.76 4.12 -16.11
CA VAL A 10 37.43 5.31 -16.89
C VAL A 10 36.48 4.90 -18.01
N ALA A 11 35.25 5.43 -17.99
CA ALA A 11 34.27 5.21 -19.01
C ALA A 11 33.88 6.55 -19.69
N LYS A 12 33.67 6.54 -20.99
CA LYS A 12 33.09 7.68 -21.72
C LYS A 12 31.57 7.60 -21.64
N ILE A 13 30.99 8.38 -20.78
CA ILE A 13 29.53 8.46 -20.58
C ILE A 13 29.07 9.91 -20.77
N SER A 14 27.81 10.10 -21.18
CA SER A 14 27.20 11.43 -21.27
C SER A 14 26.90 11.97 -19.84
N ASN A 15 26.73 13.28 -19.75
CA ASN A 15 26.34 13.89 -18.46
C ASN A 15 25.03 13.32 -17.93
N THR A 16 24.07 13.00 -18.81
CA THR A 16 22.79 12.37 -18.45
C THR A 16 22.99 10.97 -17.86
N GLN A 17 23.81 10.14 -18.50
CA GLN A 17 24.16 8.80 -18.00
C GLN A 17 24.93 8.88 -16.67
N SER A 18 25.81 9.86 -16.52
CA SER A 18 26.53 10.06 -15.25
C SER A 18 25.58 10.39 -14.11
N LEU A 19 24.61 11.27 -14.35
CA LEU A 19 23.58 11.64 -13.36
C LEU A 19 22.68 10.46 -13.02
N GLU A 20 22.26 9.68 -14.03
CA GLU A 20 21.46 8.47 -13.85
C GLU A 20 22.17 7.45 -12.94
N ILE A 21 23.44 7.15 -13.23
CA ILE A 21 24.26 6.23 -12.42
C ILE A 21 24.40 6.75 -10.98
N ALA A 22 24.62 8.05 -10.82
CA ALA A 22 24.75 8.67 -9.50
C ALA A 22 23.45 8.57 -8.68
N ILE A 23 22.28 8.73 -9.31
CA ILE A 23 20.98 8.57 -8.63
C ILE A 23 20.77 7.10 -8.26
N LEU A 24 21.06 6.16 -9.17
CA LEU A 24 20.90 4.73 -8.90
C LEU A 24 21.84 4.26 -7.77
N GLU A 25 23.11 4.70 -7.78
CA GLU A 25 24.04 4.40 -6.70
C GLU A 25 23.54 4.95 -5.37
N ASN A 26 23.14 6.24 -5.36
CA ASN A 26 22.67 6.89 -4.14
C ASN A 26 21.41 6.18 -3.58
N VAL A 27 20.45 5.81 -4.42
CA VAL A 27 19.22 5.12 -3.97
C VAL A 27 19.47 3.72 -3.41
N GLN A 28 20.60 3.09 -3.74
CA GLN A 28 21.01 1.78 -3.23
C GLN A 28 21.75 1.85 -1.88
N ARG A 29 21.99 3.04 -1.33
CA ARG A 29 22.61 3.20 -0.01
C ARG A 29 21.67 2.70 1.08
N GLU A 30 22.23 2.10 2.11
CA GLU A 30 21.47 1.53 3.24
C GLU A 30 21.02 2.57 4.27
N ASP A 31 21.62 3.77 4.25
CA ASP A 31 21.41 4.83 5.24
C ASP A 31 20.33 5.86 4.85
N LEU A 32 19.66 5.66 3.72
CA LEU A 32 18.61 6.55 3.25
C LEU A 32 17.29 6.37 4.01
N ASN A 33 16.63 7.49 4.30
CA ASN A 33 15.25 7.41 4.78
C ASN A 33 14.26 7.05 3.66
N PRO A 34 13.06 6.53 3.99
CA PRO A 34 12.07 6.10 2.98
C PRO A 34 11.65 7.17 1.99
N LEU A 35 11.67 8.46 2.39
CA LEU A 35 11.29 9.56 1.50
C LEU A 35 12.42 9.94 0.54
N GLU A 36 13.67 9.85 0.97
CA GLU A 36 14.83 10.06 0.09
C GLU A 36 14.86 9.00 -1.02
N VAL A 37 14.64 7.74 -0.66
CA VAL A 37 14.49 6.63 -1.62
C VAL A 37 13.34 6.93 -2.60
N SER A 38 12.19 7.35 -2.09
CA SER A 38 11.02 7.67 -2.89
C SER A 38 11.27 8.84 -3.86
N LYS A 39 11.94 9.90 -3.39
CA LYS A 39 12.38 11.05 -4.21
C LYS A 39 13.36 10.61 -5.31
N GLY A 40 14.29 9.69 -4.98
CA GLY A 40 15.20 9.10 -5.97
C GLY A 40 14.46 8.34 -7.08
N TYR A 41 13.46 7.51 -6.72
CA TYR A 41 12.62 6.82 -7.71
C TYR A 41 11.78 7.80 -8.54
N GLN A 42 11.27 8.85 -7.93
CA GLN A 42 10.54 9.89 -8.66
C GLN A 42 11.44 10.58 -9.69
N ARG A 43 12.66 10.96 -9.32
CA ARG A 43 13.64 11.56 -10.23
C ARG A 43 13.98 10.66 -11.41
N LEU A 44 14.21 9.36 -11.19
CA LEU A 44 14.44 8.40 -12.26
C LEU A 44 13.26 8.37 -13.27
N ARG A 45 12.02 8.53 -12.78
CA ARG A 45 10.84 8.57 -13.64
C ARG A 45 10.68 9.89 -14.39
N GLU A 46 10.89 11.02 -13.72
CA GLU A 46 10.62 12.35 -14.27
C GLU A 46 11.76 12.86 -15.16
N GLU A 47 13.02 12.64 -14.74
CA GLU A 47 14.19 13.14 -15.46
C GLU A 47 14.67 12.18 -16.57
N PHE A 48 14.46 10.87 -16.40
CA PHE A 48 14.97 9.84 -17.33
C PHE A 48 13.86 9.02 -18.00
N GLY A 49 12.59 9.29 -17.71
CA GLY A 49 11.45 8.62 -18.34
C GLY A 49 11.24 7.15 -17.93
N TYR A 50 11.83 6.71 -16.83
CA TYR A 50 11.70 5.33 -16.37
C TYR A 50 10.27 4.99 -16.00
N THR A 51 9.80 3.82 -16.42
CA THR A 51 8.60 3.18 -15.87
C THR A 51 8.91 2.63 -14.47
N GLN A 52 7.86 2.41 -13.65
CA GLN A 52 8.04 1.76 -12.34
C GLN A 52 8.70 0.37 -12.44
N GLU A 53 8.47 -0.33 -13.54
CA GLU A 53 9.06 -1.64 -13.80
C GLU A 53 10.56 -1.54 -14.10
N GLN A 54 10.96 -0.55 -14.90
CA GLN A 54 12.37 -0.28 -15.17
C GLN A 54 13.12 0.13 -13.92
N VAL A 55 12.54 1.03 -13.09
CA VAL A 55 13.12 1.37 -11.79
C VAL A 55 13.28 0.12 -10.91
N ALA A 56 12.22 -0.72 -10.82
CA ALA A 56 12.25 -1.94 -10.04
C ALA A 56 13.39 -2.88 -10.46
N LYS A 57 13.55 -3.07 -11.77
CA LYS A 57 14.62 -3.89 -12.35
C LYS A 57 16.01 -3.31 -12.07
N SER A 58 16.17 -1.98 -12.18
CA SER A 58 17.47 -1.32 -11.97
C SER A 58 17.94 -1.37 -10.51
N VAL A 59 16.99 -1.37 -9.54
CA VAL A 59 17.35 -1.41 -8.10
C VAL A 59 17.16 -2.81 -7.49
N GLY A 60 16.76 -3.82 -8.28
CA GLY A 60 16.59 -5.19 -7.80
C GLY A 60 15.43 -5.38 -6.80
N LYS A 61 14.37 -4.56 -6.89
CA LYS A 61 13.19 -4.62 -6.01
C LYS A 61 11.92 -4.96 -6.78
N PRO A 62 10.90 -5.55 -6.12
CA PRO A 62 9.60 -5.77 -6.76
C PRO A 62 8.95 -4.44 -7.20
N ARG A 63 8.24 -4.43 -8.33
CA ARG A 63 7.48 -3.26 -8.81
C ARG A 63 6.51 -2.71 -7.75
N SER A 64 5.86 -3.58 -7.00
CA SER A 64 4.96 -3.20 -5.90
C SER A 64 5.65 -2.37 -4.82
N SER A 65 6.91 -2.67 -4.52
CA SER A 65 7.71 -1.89 -3.56
C SER A 65 7.96 -0.48 -4.09
N ILE A 66 8.33 -0.34 -5.37
CA ILE A 66 8.52 0.97 -6.01
C ILE A 66 7.22 1.79 -5.99
N ALA A 67 6.10 1.16 -6.36
CA ALA A 67 4.80 1.82 -6.33
C ALA A 67 4.43 2.31 -4.92
N ASN A 68 4.66 1.50 -3.89
CA ASN A 68 4.40 1.87 -2.50
C ASN A 68 5.30 3.01 -2.03
N SER A 69 6.60 2.96 -2.33
CA SER A 69 7.52 4.05 -2.00
C SER A 69 7.10 5.37 -2.66
N LEU A 70 6.78 5.36 -3.95
CA LEU A 70 6.31 6.56 -4.65
C LEU A 70 5.02 7.15 -4.04
N ARG A 71 4.12 6.29 -3.54
CA ARG A 71 2.90 6.75 -2.87
C ARG A 71 3.18 7.52 -1.58
N LEU A 72 4.30 7.25 -0.88
CA LEU A 72 4.67 7.98 0.34
C LEU A 72 4.82 9.49 0.10
N LEU A 73 5.18 9.90 -1.12
CA LEU A 73 5.28 11.31 -1.50
C LEU A 73 3.93 12.03 -1.57
N ALA A 74 2.83 11.27 -1.63
CA ALA A 74 1.47 11.83 -1.59
C ALA A 74 0.92 12.02 -0.16
N LEU A 75 1.66 11.60 0.87
CA LEU A 75 1.27 11.82 2.26
C LEU A 75 1.32 13.30 2.64
N PRO A 76 0.51 13.73 3.63
CA PRO A 76 0.58 15.09 4.14
C PRO A 76 1.99 15.45 4.64
N PRO A 77 2.42 16.72 4.52
CA PRO A 77 3.76 17.16 4.92
C PRO A 77 4.14 16.83 6.36
N LYS A 78 3.17 16.82 7.28
CA LYS A 78 3.40 16.42 8.68
C LYS A 78 3.85 14.96 8.79
N VAL A 79 3.19 14.06 8.06
CA VAL A 79 3.52 12.64 8.06
C VAL A 79 4.88 12.41 7.41
N GLN A 80 5.15 13.10 6.30
CA GLN A 80 6.45 13.03 5.64
C GLN A 80 7.58 13.46 6.59
N LYS A 81 7.40 14.54 7.35
CA LYS A 81 8.39 15.01 8.32
C LYS A 81 8.69 13.97 9.41
N GLU A 82 7.68 13.25 9.89
CA GLU A 82 7.89 12.20 10.90
C GLU A 82 8.54 10.94 10.29
N LEU A 83 8.29 10.64 9.02
CA LEU A 83 9.02 9.62 8.26
C LEU A 83 10.50 9.99 8.07
N GLU A 84 10.80 11.25 7.77
CA GLU A 84 12.16 11.77 7.61
C GLU A 84 12.96 11.68 8.92
N LYS A 85 12.32 11.96 10.04
CA LYS A 85 12.93 11.84 11.38
C LYS A 85 13.09 10.38 11.84
N GLY A 86 12.46 9.41 11.17
CA GLY A 86 12.42 8.03 11.62
C GLY A 86 11.49 7.78 12.82
N THR A 87 10.69 8.77 13.25
CA THR A 87 9.71 8.63 14.35
C THR A 87 8.64 7.61 13.98
N ILE A 88 8.28 7.55 12.71
CA ILE A 88 7.37 6.54 12.16
C ILE A 88 8.06 5.80 11.02
N SER A 89 7.71 4.52 10.83
CA SER A 89 8.27 3.67 9.79
C SER A 89 7.52 3.78 8.45
N GLU A 90 8.14 3.28 7.37
CA GLU A 90 7.49 3.13 6.06
C GLU A 90 6.17 2.35 6.14
N GLY A 91 6.09 1.35 7.03
CA GLY A 91 4.87 0.59 7.29
C GLY A 91 3.73 1.47 7.78
N HIS A 92 3.99 2.37 8.75
CA HIS A 92 2.98 3.34 9.20
C HIS A 92 2.54 4.27 8.07
N GLY A 93 3.48 4.76 7.26
CA GLY A 93 3.17 5.56 6.08
C GLY A 93 2.24 4.85 5.09
N LYS A 94 2.47 3.55 4.83
CA LYS A 94 1.60 2.75 3.96
C LYS A 94 0.18 2.61 4.49
N VAL A 95 0.02 2.41 5.78
CA VAL A 95 -1.30 2.33 6.43
C VAL A 95 -2.01 3.68 6.34
N LEU A 96 -1.32 4.78 6.65
CA LEU A 96 -1.88 6.13 6.60
C LEU A 96 -2.31 6.57 5.20
N LEU A 97 -1.70 6.03 4.13
CA LEU A 97 -2.15 6.25 2.75
C LEU A 97 -3.56 5.72 2.45
N GLY A 98 -4.04 4.76 3.23
CA GLY A 98 -5.39 4.18 3.11
C GLY A 98 -6.45 4.88 3.96
N VAL A 99 -6.05 5.90 4.74
CA VAL A 99 -6.91 6.59 5.70
C VAL A 99 -7.46 7.90 5.12
N GLU A 100 -8.66 8.28 5.54
CA GLU A 100 -9.24 9.58 5.21
C GLU A 100 -8.36 10.72 5.74
N HIS A 101 -8.19 11.76 4.92
CA HIS A 101 -7.27 12.86 5.21
C HIS A 101 -7.54 13.57 6.56
N ASN A 102 -8.82 13.67 6.96
CA ASN A 102 -9.25 14.24 8.23
C ASN A 102 -8.85 13.44 9.47
N LYS A 103 -8.56 12.15 9.33
CA LYS A 103 -8.15 11.26 10.42
C LYS A 103 -6.63 11.08 10.53
N VAL A 104 -5.89 11.45 9.49
CA VAL A 104 -4.43 11.22 9.43
C VAL A 104 -3.71 11.93 10.57
N ASP A 105 -4.06 13.18 10.88
CA ASP A 105 -3.41 13.95 11.93
C ASP A 105 -3.61 13.31 13.32
N GLN A 106 -4.82 12.86 13.64
CA GLN A 106 -5.13 12.18 14.91
C GLN A 106 -4.36 10.86 15.06
N LEU A 107 -4.33 10.07 13.97
CA LEU A 107 -3.60 8.80 13.97
C LEU A 107 -2.09 9.02 14.09
N LEU A 108 -1.56 10.04 13.42
CA LEU A 108 -0.16 10.41 13.54
C LEU A 108 0.21 10.77 14.99
N GLU A 109 -0.64 11.54 15.67
CA GLU A 109 -0.45 11.86 17.10
C GLU A 109 -0.49 10.61 17.97
N SER A 110 -1.43 9.69 17.74
CA SER A 110 -1.49 8.43 18.50
C SER A 110 -0.24 7.57 18.24
N ILE A 111 0.23 7.46 16.99
CA ILE A 111 1.44 6.71 16.65
C ILE A 111 2.65 7.30 17.39
N THR A 112 2.81 8.63 17.34
CA THR A 112 3.99 9.30 17.90
C THR A 112 3.99 9.36 19.42
N ARG A 113 2.81 9.54 20.06
CA ARG A 113 2.67 9.65 21.51
C ARG A 113 2.66 8.29 22.20
N GLU A 114 1.97 7.32 21.63
CA GLU A 114 1.74 6.00 22.25
C GLU A 114 2.72 4.94 21.75
N GLY A 115 3.53 5.26 20.73
CA GLY A 115 4.49 4.32 20.15
C GLY A 115 3.82 3.12 19.46
N LEU A 116 2.65 3.33 18.83
CA LEU A 116 1.91 2.25 18.20
C LEU A 116 2.74 1.54 17.13
N SER A 117 2.71 0.22 17.14
CA SER A 117 3.28 -0.57 16.05
C SER A 117 2.36 -0.55 14.82
N VAL A 118 2.90 -0.86 13.64
CA VAL A 118 2.10 -0.95 12.39
C VAL A 118 0.90 -1.89 12.57
N ARG A 119 1.09 -3.06 13.21
CA ARG A 119 0.01 -4.02 13.46
C ARG A 119 -1.04 -3.47 14.43
N ALA A 120 -0.64 -2.72 15.45
CA ALA A 120 -1.56 -2.09 16.38
C ALA A 120 -2.40 -1.01 15.67
N LEU A 121 -1.77 -0.24 14.77
CA LEU A 121 -2.45 0.76 13.95
C LEU A 121 -3.46 0.10 12.99
N GLU A 122 -3.09 -0.99 12.31
CA GLU A 122 -3.99 -1.74 11.44
C GLU A 122 -5.21 -2.26 12.22
N LYS A 123 -4.97 -2.87 13.39
CA LYS A 123 -6.04 -3.36 14.26
C LYS A 123 -6.97 -2.25 14.73
N LEU A 124 -6.42 -1.11 15.13
CA LEU A 124 -7.19 0.07 15.54
C LEU A 124 -8.09 0.59 14.41
N LEU A 125 -7.61 0.52 13.15
CA LEU A 125 -8.40 0.89 11.98
C LEU A 125 -9.47 -0.16 11.63
N GLU A 126 -9.21 -1.44 11.88
CA GLU A 126 -10.21 -2.50 11.70
C GLU A 126 -11.32 -2.44 12.76
N GLU A 127 -10.98 -2.10 14.00
CA GLU A 127 -11.92 -1.95 15.12
C GLU A 127 -12.74 -0.65 15.03
N GLN A 128 -12.21 0.40 14.40
CA GLN A 128 -13.00 1.57 14.05
C GLN A 128 -13.87 1.23 12.83
N PRO A 129 -15.21 1.23 12.93
CA PRO A 129 -16.04 1.02 11.78
C PRO A 129 -15.67 2.10 10.75
N SER A 130 -15.05 1.67 9.66
CA SER A 130 -14.63 2.55 8.57
C SER A 130 -15.85 3.33 8.08
N SER A 131 -15.90 4.62 8.39
CA SER A 131 -16.97 5.53 7.97
C SER A 131 -16.98 5.79 6.47
N THR A 132 -16.15 5.09 5.70
CA THR A 132 -16.01 5.25 4.23
C THR A 132 -16.30 4.00 3.41
N LYS A 133 -16.74 2.89 4.00
CA LYS A 133 -17.72 2.12 3.27
C LYS A 133 -19.05 2.82 3.59
N ASN A 134 -19.58 3.59 2.65
CA ASN A 134 -21.00 3.84 2.57
C ASN A 134 -21.70 2.49 2.79
N LYS A 135 -21.99 2.13 4.04
CA LYS A 135 -23.11 1.27 4.32
C LYS A 135 -24.31 2.13 3.89
N LYS A 136 -24.61 2.15 2.59
CA LYS A 136 -25.99 2.31 2.21
C LYS A 136 -26.74 1.39 3.16
N GLU A 137 -27.61 1.94 3.96
CA GLU A 137 -28.55 1.12 4.71
C GLU A 137 -29.16 0.17 3.69
N LYS A 138 -28.78 -1.12 3.81
CA LYS A 138 -29.28 -2.15 2.92
C LYS A 138 -30.79 -2.09 2.99
N SER A 139 -31.43 -2.06 1.86
CA SER A 139 -32.89 -2.07 1.83
C SER A 139 -33.37 -3.35 2.55
N ARG A 140 -34.59 -3.31 3.11
CA ARG A 140 -35.22 -4.50 3.71
C ARG A 140 -35.19 -5.68 2.74
N ASP A 141 -35.37 -5.41 1.47
CA ASP A 141 -35.39 -6.43 0.41
C ASP A 141 -34.03 -7.06 0.21
N GLU A 142 -32.93 -6.27 0.26
CA GLU A 142 -31.55 -6.79 0.20
C GLU A 142 -31.22 -7.67 1.41
N LEU A 143 -31.62 -7.27 2.63
CA LEU A 143 -31.44 -8.07 3.85
C LEU A 143 -32.24 -9.37 3.81
N ASN A 144 -33.48 -9.33 3.32
CA ASN A 144 -34.32 -10.51 3.16
C ASN A 144 -33.71 -11.49 2.14
N LEU A 145 -33.19 -10.97 1.03
CA LEU A 145 -32.53 -11.77 0.00
C LEU A 145 -31.24 -12.40 0.52
N GLU A 146 -30.40 -11.66 1.25
CA GLU A 146 -29.20 -12.20 1.90
C GLU A 146 -29.54 -13.34 2.90
N SER A 147 -30.59 -13.13 3.69
CA SER A 147 -31.05 -14.13 4.66
C SER A 147 -31.56 -15.39 3.98
N ALA A 148 -32.39 -15.24 2.94
CA ALA A 148 -32.93 -16.37 2.17
C ALA A 148 -31.81 -17.17 1.48
N LEU A 149 -30.87 -16.48 0.85
CA LEU A 149 -29.70 -17.13 0.21
C LEU A 149 -28.77 -17.81 1.22
N SER A 150 -28.53 -17.16 2.36
CA SER A 150 -27.70 -17.75 3.43
C SER A 150 -28.33 -19.01 3.98
N SER A 151 -29.66 -19.02 4.17
CA SER A 151 -30.40 -20.23 4.63
C SER A 151 -30.36 -21.34 3.58
N LYS A 152 -30.51 -21.00 2.29
CA LYS A 152 -30.48 -21.99 1.20
C LYS A 152 -29.10 -22.60 1.01
N LEU A 153 -28.05 -21.79 1.05
CA LEU A 153 -26.68 -22.23 0.81
C LEU A 153 -26.00 -22.82 2.06
N GLY A 154 -26.53 -22.51 3.26
CA GLY A 154 -25.93 -22.93 4.53
C GLY A 154 -24.66 -22.16 4.92
N SER A 155 -24.39 -21.03 4.24
CA SER A 155 -23.19 -20.21 4.42
C SER A 155 -23.53 -18.73 4.34
N LYS A 156 -22.75 -17.88 5.01
CA LYS A 156 -23.02 -16.44 5.04
C LYS A 156 -22.86 -15.81 3.67
N VAL A 157 -23.97 -15.25 3.15
CA VAL A 157 -24.03 -14.51 1.88
C VAL A 157 -24.09 -13.02 2.15
N SER A 158 -23.37 -12.23 1.39
CA SER A 158 -23.40 -10.77 1.41
C SER A 158 -23.52 -10.24 -0.01
N ILE A 159 -24.48 -9.33 -0.23
CA ILE A 159 -24.74 -8.69 -1.52
C ILE A 159 -24.32 -7.22 -1.43
N GLU A 160 -23.51 -6.77 -2.38
CA GLU A 160 -23.11 -5.39 -2.54
C GLU A 160 -23.65 -4.90 -3.90
N ASP A 161 -24.78 -4.15 -3.88
CA ASP A 161 -25.38 -3.59 -5.09
C ASP A 161 -25.11 -2.08 -5.21
N THR A 162 -24.89 -1.66 -6.44
CA THR A 162 -24.74 -0.25 -6.80
C THR A 162 -25.52 0.02 -8.09
N LYS A 163 -26.78 0.43 -7.95
CA LYS A 163 -27.68 0.77 -9.08
C LYS A 163 -27.85 -0.38 -10.09
N GLY A 164 -28.10 -1.60 -9.61
CA GLY A 164 -28.31 -2.77 -10.45
C GLY A 164 -27.03 -3.44 -10.98
N LYS A 165 -25.87 -3.02 -10.50
CA LYS A 165 -24.59 -3.69 -10.72
C LYS A 165 -23.98 -4.01 -9.37
N GLY A 166 -23.59 -5.27 -9.14
CA GLY A 166 -23.09 -5.66 -7.83
C GLY A 166 -22.29 -6.93 -7.86
N LYS A 167 -21.87 -7.34 -6.66
CA LYS A 167 -21.22 -8.62 -6.42
C LYS A 167 -21.90 -9.33 -5.26
N MET A 168 -21.95 -10.65 -5.34
CA MET A 168 -22.35 -11.53 -4.26
C MET A 168 -21.07 -12.18 -3.69
N VAL A 169 -20.92 -12.15 -2.38
CA VAL A 169 -19.80 -12.76 -1.67
C VAL A 169 -20.35 -13.83 -0.76
N ILE A 170 -19.90 -15.07 -0.94
CA ILE A 170 -20.23 -16.22 -0.11
C ILE A 170 -18.96 -16.59 0.68
N LYS A 171 -19.06 -16.63 2.00
CA LYS A 171 -17.94 -17.03 2.86
C LYS A 171 -18.02 -18.51 3.13
N TYR A 172 -16.91 -19.22 2.94
CA TYR A 172 -16.73 -20.62 3.29
C TYR A 172 -15.45 -20.81 4.11
N TYR A 173 -15.38 -21.88 4.88
CA TYR A 173 -14.28 -22.15 5.82
C TYR A 173 -13.55 -23.47 5.53
N SER A 174 -14.08 -24.29 4.59
CA SER A 174 -13.44 -25.51 4.12
C SER A 174 -13.76 -25.77 2.65
N TYR A 175 -12.98 -26.64 1.99
CA TYR A 175 -13.25 -27.04 0.61
C TYR A 175 -14.53 -27.88 0.50
N ASP A 176 -14.84 -28.72 1.50
CA ASP A 176 -16.09 -29.50 1.54
C ASP A 176 -17.32 -28.58 1.58
N GLU A 177 -17.24 -27.47 2.33
CA GLU A 177 -18.30 -26.46 2.37
C GLU A 177 -18.43 -25.76 1.01
N LEU A 178 -17.32 -25.46 0.35
CA LEU A 178 -17.31 -24.85 -0.99
C LEU A 178 -17.97 -25.77 -2.02
N ASP A 179 -17.65 -27.06 -2.01
CA ASP A 179 -18.22 -28.05 -2.92
C ASP A 179 -19.75 -28.18 -2.71
N GLY A 180 -20.19 -28.21 -1.45
CA GLY A 180 -21.61 -28.20 -1.12
C GLY A 180 -22.36 -26.92 -1.55
N ILE A 181 -21.69 -25.76 -1.54
CA ILE A 181 -22.23 -24.51 -2.06
C ILE A 181 -22.37 -24.57 -3.58
N ILE A 182 -21.33 -25.06 -4.28
CA ILE A 182 -21.33 -25.21 -5.74
C ILE A 182 -22.45 -26.13 -6.20
N GLU A 183 -22.62 -27.28 -5.54
CA GLU A 183 -23.69 -28.23 -5.83
C GLU A 183 -25.08 -27.59 -5.72
N LYS A 184 -25.33 -26.82 -4.66
CA LYS A 184 -26.60 -26.11 -4.43
C LYS A 184 -26.86 -24.94 -5.40
N ILE A 185 -25.82 -24.37 -6.00
CA ILE A 185 -25.94 -23.31 -7.02
C ILE A 185 -26.21 -23.93 -8.40
N SER A 186 -25.69 -25.13 -8.64
CA SER A 186 -25.78 -25.83 -9.93
C SER A 186 -27.07 -26.64 -10.10
N SER A 187 -27.84 -26.78 -9.02
CA SER A 187 -29.16 -27.45 -9.00
C SER A 187 -30.29 -26.46 -9.27
#